data_7ff839e1d54c084d60c707727169113d
#
_entry.id   7ff839e1d54c084d60c707727169113d
#
_cell.length_a   1.000
_cell.length_b   1.000
_cell.length_c   1.000
_cell.angle_alpha   90.00
_cell.angle_beta   90.00
_cell.angle_gamma   90.00
#
_symmetry.space_group_name_H-M   'P 1'
#
loop_
_entity.id
_entity.type
_entity.pdbx_description
1 polymer ?
#
loop_
_entity_poly.entity_id
_entity_poly.type
_entity_poly.pdbx_seq_one_letter_code
_entity_poly.pdbx_strand_id
1 'polypeptide(L)'
;MFSRYVASGLLALSVSFGAQAAEQTLEIGYLPIMPAAQLFVALGSGDLLPEGQPEPKLVQFQSGPALTQALIAGQLDVAYVGIGPALVARAKEADVKVLASNIVEQVSVVAIGDLSAYLDADKPDFAAAVARFTQEKGRKPKVASYPKGAVPEAALQYWLRNMLKVDPDVVEVIYQGEAQIQQALSNHAVDAAAILEPTVSQILQRQPDAKIVAHGGELFPNEPGSVLLVREGLIESRPELVQHLVNAHLRATAMLRDEPAKATPYVQKYVGGGRLPKEIVQAAIERSRDQFQPDPRKIIEGTAQLQDFQVSLGTLATKLDDVQSLFDIRFYEKAAP
;
A
#
# COMPACT_ATOMS: atom_id res chain seq x y z
N MET A 1 -70.04 54.04 -24.63
CA MET A 1 -69.12 53.20 -25.45
C MET A 1 -68.24 52.44 -24.50
N PHE A 2 -68.47 51.16 -24.37
CA PHE A 2 -67.85 50.28 -23.39
C PHE A 2 -66.65 49.62 -24.03
N SER A 3 -65.46 49.78 -23.42
CA SER A 3 -64.25 49.01 -23.77
C SER A 3 -64.05 47.95 -22.77
N ARG A 4 -64.02 46.64 -23.22
CA ARG A 4 -63.80 45.42 -22.39
C ARG A 4 -62.32 45.12 -22.45
N TYR A 5 -61.65 45.15 -21.30
CA TYR A 5 -60.30 44.56 -21.13
C TYR A 5 -60.39 43.06 -20.81
N VAL A 6 -59.86 42.26 -21.69
CA VAL A 6 -59.65 40.82 -21.46
C VAL A 6 -58.24 40.64 -20.86
N ALA A 7 -58.17 40.26 -19.61
CA ALA A 7 -56.90 39.86 -18.93
C ALA A 7 -56.63 38.39 -19.20
N SER A 8 -55.64 38.13 -20.05
CA SER A 8 -55.14 36.76 -20.25
C SER A 8 -54.09 36.45 -19.18
N GLY A 9 -54.45 35.62 -18.22
CA GLY A 9 -53.50 35.05 -17.24
C GLY A 9 -52.62 33.94 -17.87
N LEU A 10 -51.34 34.19 -18.03
CA LEU A 10 -50.34 33.13 -18.32
C LEU A 10 -49.96 32.43 -17.03
N LEU A 11 -50.39 31.19 -16.90
CA LEU A 11 -49.88 30.25 -15.86
C LEU A 11 -48.52 29.73 -16.33
N ALA A 12 -47.44 30.25 -15.74
CA ALA A 12 -46.09 29.72 -15.96
C ALA A 12 -45.95 28.44 -15.09
N LEU A 13 -46.02 27.25 -15.72
CA LEU A 13 -45.59 25.99 -15.09
C LEU A 13 -44.06 26.01 -14.97
N SER A 14 -43.55 26.24 -13.76
CA SER A 14 -42.14 26.05 -13.42
C SER A 14 -41.88 24.55 -13.32
N VAL A 15 -41.39 23.95 -14.40
CA VAL A 15 -40.83 22.57 -14.35
C VAL A 15 -39.46 22.70 -13.73
N SER A 16 -39.35 22.39 -12.42
CA SER A 16 -38.09 22.20 -11.74
C SER A 16 -37.44 20.91 -12.28
N PHE A 17 -36.58 21.05 -13.27
CA PHE A 17 -35.63 20.00 -13.58
C PHE A 17 -34.66 19.91 -12.39
N GLY A 18 -34.90 18.94 -11.51
CA GLY A 18 -33.89 18.46 -10.58
C GLY A 18 -32.70 17.97 -11.42
N ALA A 19 -31.67 18.81 -11.53
CA ALA A 19 -30.41 18.35 -12.06
C ALA A 19 -29.90 17.26 -11.08
N GLN A 20 -30.15 16.00 -11.41
CA GLN A 20 -29.48 14.88 -10.77
C GLN A 20 -28.02 15.05 -11.15
N ALA A 21 -27.21 15.58 -10.22
CA ALA A 21 -25.77 15.65 -10.41
C ALA A 21 -25.34 14.22 -10.72
N ALA A 22 -24.79 14.00 -11.91
CA ALA A 22 -24.23 12.70 -12.26
C ALA A 22 -23.27 12.31 -11.15
N GLU A 23 -23.52 11.16 -10.51
CA GLU A 23 -22.64 10.69 -9.44
C GLU A 23 -21.22 10.59 -9.98
N GLN A 24 -20.30 11.34 -9.36
CA GLN A 24 -18.91 11.40 -9.81
C GLN A 24 -18.26 10.04 -9.60
N THR A 25 -17.68 9.50 -10.68
CA THR A 25 -16.90 8.26 -10.65
C THR A 25 -15.70 8.43 -9.72
N LEU A 26 -15.52 7.52 -8.77
CA LEU A 26 -14.37 7.52 -7.86
C LEU A 26 -13.07 7.21 -8.61
N GLU A 27 -12.02 7.96 -8.35
CA GLU A 27 -10.67 7.66 -8.79
C GLU A 27 -9.88 6.99 -7.65
N ILE A 28 -9.52 5.71 -7.86
CA ILE A 28 -8.85 4.88 -6.84
C ILE A 28 -7.43 4.56 -7.27
N GLY A 29 -6.44 5.10 -6.51
CA GLY A 29 -5.03 4.84 -6.71
C GLY A 29 -4.56 3.58 -5.98
N TYR A 30 -3.73 2.77 -6.65
CA TYR A 30 -3.19 1.55 -6.03
C TYR A 30 -1.86 1.11 -6.66
N LEU A 31 -1.14 0.22 -5.93
CA LEU A 31 -0.02 -0.55 -6.46
C LEU A 31 -0.46 -2.02 -6.64
N PRO A 32 -0.01 -2.74 -7.69
CA PRO A 32 -0.40 -4.13 -7.96
C PRO A 32 0.39 -5.13 -7.09
N ILE A 33 0.32 -4.96 -5.78
CA ILE A 33 1.06 -5.70 -4.74
C ILE A 33 0.10 -6.22 -3.66
N MET A 34 0.56 -7.18 -2.85
CA MET A 34 -0.26 -7.78 -1.79
C MET A 34 -0.81 -6.77 -0.78
N PRO A 35 -0.10 -5.70 -0.38
CA PRO A 35 -0.63 -4.66 0.49
C PRO A 35 -1.91 -3.94 0.03
N ALA A 36 -2.31 -4.10 -1.23
CA ALA A 36 -3.58 -3.60 -1.76
C ALA A 36 -4.64 -4.72 -1.95
N ALA A 37 -4.42 -5.91 -1.40
CA ALA A 37 -5.26 -7.09 -1.65
C ALA A 37 -6.73 -6.89 -1.25
N GLN A 38 -7.02 -6.08 -0.22
CA GLN A 38 -8.40 -5.77 0.17
C GLN A 38 -9.17 -5.09 -0.95
N LEU A 39 -8.54 -4.16 -1.67
CA LEU A 39 -9.15 -3.54 -2.87
C LEU A 39 -9.50 -4.59 -3.92
N PHE A 40 -8.56 -5.51 -4.19
CA PHE A 40 -8.74 -6.52 -5.23
C PHE A 40 -9.84 -7.52 -4.89
N VAL A 41 -9.93 -7.91 -3.61
CA VAL A 41 -11.02 -8.76 -3.13
C VAL A 41 -12.35 -8.04 -3.21
N ALA A 42 -12.46 -6.81 -2.73
CA ALA A 42 -13.69 -6.02 -2.74
C ALA A 42 -14.18 -5.75 -4.18
N LEU A 43 -13.28 -5.45 -5.12
CA LEU A 43 -13.59 -5.34 -6.55
C LEU A 43 -14.05 -6.67 -7.14
N GLY A 44 -13.32 -7.74 -6.86
CA GLY A 44 -13.59 -9.06 -7.45
C GLY A 44 -14.88 -9.69 -6.95
N SER A 45 -15.26 -9.44 -5.69
CA SER A 45 -16.52 -9.88 -5.10
C SER A 45 -17.72 -9.00 -5.47
N GLY A 46 -17.49 -7.83 -6.10
CA GLY A 46 -18.55 -6.87 -6.40
C GLY A 46 -19.02 -6.05 -5.18
N ASP A 47 -18.25 -6.05 -4.09
CA ASP A 47 -18.64 -5.48 -2.81
C ASP A 47 -18.00 -4.10 -2.51
N LEU A 48 -17.15 -3.60 -3.43
CA LEU A 48 -16.41 -2.36 -3.20
C LEU A 48 -17.34 -1.14 -3.09
N LEU A 49 -18.36 -1.07 -3.94
CA LEU A 49 -19.32 0.05 -4.00
C LEU A 49 -20.73 -0.44 -3.83
N PRO A 50 -21.65 0.40 -3.29
CA PRO A 50 -23.07 0.09 -3.27
C PRO A 50 -23.64 -0.16 -4.67
N GLU A 51 -24.71 -0.94 -4.76
CA GLU A 51 -25.43 -1.15 -6.02
C GLU A 51 -25.91 0.18 -6.62
N GLY A 52 -25.77 0.31 -7.94
CA GLY A 52 -26.13 1.53 -8.67
C GLY A 52 -25.07 2.61 -8.73
N GLN A 53 -23.95 2.47 -8.01
CA GLN A 53 -22.82 3.39 -8.15
C GLN A 53 -22.06 3.13 -9.44
N PRO A 54 -21.54 4.19 -10.12
CA PRO A 54 -20.69 4.02 -11.30
C PRO A 54 -19.42 3.25 -10.92
N GLU A 55 -18.93 2.42 -11.85
CA GLU A 55 -17.67 1.69 -11.65
C GLU A 55 -16.50 2.67 -11.39
N PRO A 56 -15.61 2.37 -10.44
CA PRO A 56 -14.51 3.26 -10.11
C PRO A 56 -13.46 3.23 -11.22
N LYS A 57 -12.79 4.36 -11.43
CA LYS A 57 -11.61 4.44 -12.28
C LYS A 57 -10.39 4.02 -11.46
N LEU A 58 -9.80 2.90 -11.83
CA LEU A 58 -8.60 2.39 -11.19
C LEU A 58 -7.35 2.99 -11.81
N VAL A 59 -6.48 3.60 -10.98
CA VAL A 59 -5.22 4.22 -11.40
C VAL A 59 -4.05 3.45 -10.78
N GLN A 60 -3.34 2.70 -11.62
CA GLN A 60 -2.20 1.88 -11.17
C GLN A 60 -0.91 2.69 -11.14
N PHE A 61 -0.15 2.57 -10.05
CA PHE A 61 1.17 3.16 -9.86
C PHE A 61 2.25 2.10 -9.69
N GLN A 62 3.52 2.48 -9.92
CA GLN A 62 4.68 1.60 -9.78
C GLN A 62 5.42 1.81 -8.44
N SER A 63 5.08 2.85 -7.69
CA SER A 63 5.68 3.15 -6.38
C SER A 63 4.79 4.07 -5.56
N GLY A 64 4.94 3.99 -4.22
CA GLY A 64 4.24 4.88 -3.29
C GLY A 64 4.51 6.37 -3.55
N PRO A 65 5.77 6.81 -3.72
CA PRO A 65 6.06 8.21 -4.04
C PRO A 65 5.39 8.72 -5.32
N ALA A 66 5.25 7.89 -6.37
CA ALA A 66 4.52 8.27 -7.58
C ALA A 66 3.02 8.49 -7.30
N LEU A 67 2.40 7.61 -6.49
CA LEU A 67 1.02 7.75 -6.04
C LEU A 67 0.84 9.00 -5.15
N THR A 68 1.82 9.30 -4.27
CA THR A 68 1.82 10.51 -3.44
C THR A 68 1.68 11.79 -4.26
N GLN A 69 2.35 11.90 -5.42
CA GLN A 69 2.22 13.08 -6.28
C GLN A 69 0.79 13.25 -6.81
N ALA A 70 0.11 12.15 -7.16
CA ALA A 70 -1.28 12.20 -7.60
C ALA A 70 -2.24 12.60 -6.46
N LEU A 71 -1.97 12.16 -5.21
CA LEU A 71 -2.72 12.59 -4.02
C LEU A 71 -2.56 14.10 -3.77
N ILE A 72 -1.33 14.61 -3.79
CA ILE A 72 -1.04 16.05 -3.61
C ILE A 72 -1.70 16.88 -4.70
N ALA A 73 -1.69 16.37 -5.94
CA ALA A 73 -2.35 17.03 -7.08
C ALA A 73 -3.88 16.94 -7.05
N GLY A 74 -4.46 16.28 -6.04
CA GLY A 74 -5.91 16.14 -5.92
C GLY A 74 -6.55 15.23 -6.97
N GLN A 75 -5.81 14.31 -7.58
CA GLN A 75 -6.26 13.46 -8.69
C GLN A 75 -6.93 12.16 -8.25
N LEU A 76 -6.87 11.83 -6.96
CA LEU A 76 -7.41 10.58 -6.40
C LEU A 76 -8.39 10.88 -5.28
N ASP A 77 -9.47 10.13 -5.22
CA ASP A 77 -10.46 10.17 -4.13
C ASP A 77 -10.12 9.18 -3.03
N VAL A 78 -9.61 8.02 -3.43
CA VAL A 78 -9.24 6.90 -2.55
C VAL A 78 -7.87 6.35 -2.96
N ALA A 79 -7.08 5.89 -2.01
CA ALA A 79 -5.83 5.22 -2.31
C ALA A 79 -5.56 4.03 -1.36
N TYR A 80 -5.02 2.97 -1.93
CA TYR A 80 -4.42 1.86 -1.20
C TYR A 80 -2.90 2.01 -1.31
N VAL A 81 -2.28 2.54 -0.28
CA VAL A 81 -0.89 3.05 -0.34
C VAL A 81 -0.15 2.81 0.97
N GLY A 82 1.17 2.77 0.93
CA GLY A 82 2.00 2.71 2.13
C GLY A 82 1.80 3.92 3.04
N ILE A 83 1.90 3.74 4.35
CA ILE A 83 1.73 4.81 5.34
C ILE A 83 2.80 5.91 5.19
N GLY A 84 4.05 5.57 4.81
CA GLY A 84 5.10 6.55 4.57
C GLY A 84 4.73 7.57 3.48
N PRO A 85 4.32 7.12 2.27
CA PRO A 85 3.71 7.95 1.26
C PRO A 85 2.51 8.80 1.74
N ALA A 86 1.64 8.23 2.59
CA ALA A 86 0.51 8.96 3.17
C ALA A 86 0.97 10.10 4.10
N LEU A 87 2.00 9.86 4.93
CA LEU A 87 2.66 10.88 5.75
C LEU A 87 3.22 12.02 4.90
N VAL A 88 3.93 11.69 3.82
CA VAL A 88 4.48 12.69 2.89
C VAL A 88 3.37 13.50 2.22
N ALA A 89 2.26 12.86 1.80
CA ALA A 89 1.12 13.56 1.23
C ALA A 89 0.52 14.55 2.24
N ARG A 90 0.25 14.10 3.47
CA ARG A 90 -0.32 14.93 4.52
C ARG A 90 0.59 16.08 4.94
N ALA A 91 1.90 15.83 5.07
CA ALA A 91 2.89 16.85 5.38
C ALA A 91 3.02 17.92 4.28
N LYS A 92 2.54 17.62 3.08
CA LYS A 92 2.39 18.57 1.95
C LYS A 92 0.95 19.06 1.79
N GLU A 93 0.19 19.05 2.86
CA GLU A 93 -1.15 19.60 2.97
C GLU A 93 -2.21 18.93 2.07
N ALA A 94 -1.96 17.70 1.59
CA ALA A 94 -3.02 16.93 0.95
C ALA A 94 -4.16 16.66 1.95
N ASP A 95 -5.39 16.86 1.51
CA ASP A 95 -6.63 16.70 2.29
C ASP A 95 -7.05 15.23 2.39
N VAL A 96 -6.24 14.41 3.08
CA VAL A 96 -6.43 12.96 3.15
C VAL A 96 -6.43 12.43 4.58
N LYS A 97 -7.20 11.36 4.82
CA LYS A 97 -7.31 10.62 6.08
C LYS A 97 -7.12 9.13 5.89
N VAL A 98 -6.45 8.49 6.84
CA VAL A 98 -6.40 7.04 6.97
C VAL A 98 -7.65 6.56 7.69
N LEU A 99 -8.40 5.66 7.05
CA LEU A 99 -9.64 5.12 7.61
C LEU A 99 -9.52 3.68 8.09
N ALA A 100 -8.59 2.93 7.50
CA ALA A 100 -8.27 1.56 7.91
C ALA A 100 -6.80 1.24 7.62
N SER A 101 -6.23 0.30 8.35
CA SER A 101 -4.97 -0.33 8.01
C SER A 101 -5.22 -1.49 7.04
N ASN A 102 -4.27 -1.80 6.19
CA ASN A 102 -4.37 -2.96 5.31
C ASN A 102 -3.53 -4.11 5.85
N ILE A 103 -2.26 -3.83 6.11
CA ILE A 103 -1.24 -4.82 6.45
C ILE A 103 -0.13 -4.15 7.26
N VAL A 104 0.50 -4.89 8.15
CA VAL A 104 1.64 -4.46 8.98
C VAL A 104 2.82 -5.39 8.73
N GLU A 105 4.04 -4.93 9.03
CA GLU A 105 5.26 -5.74 8.98
C GLU A 105 5.41 -6.54 7.67
N GLN A 106 5.11 -5.88 6.56
CA GLN A 106 4.90 -6.50 5.25
C GLN A 106 6.19 -6.77 4.46
N VAL A 107 7.33 -6.21 4.90
CA VAL A 107 8.59 -6.23 4.15
C VAL A 107 9.39 -7.48 4.45
N SER A 108 10.00 -8.06 3.41
CA SER A 108 11.00 -9.12 3.56
C SER A 108 12.28 -8.73 2.83
N VAL A 109 13.43 -9.07 3.40
CA VAL A 109 14.71 -9.05 2.69
C VAL A 109 15.01 -10.45 2.20
N VAL A 110 15.16 -10.60 0.87
CA VAL A 110 15.48 -11.87 0.22
C VAL A 110 16.85 -11.75 -0.44
N ALA A 111 17.76 -12.66 -0.12
CA ALA A 111 19.06 -12.80 -0.78
C ALA A 111 18.99 -13.93 -1.83
N ILE A 112 19.73 -13.74 -2.92
CA ILE A 112 19.83 -14.70 -4.04
C ILE A 112 21.28 -14.89 -4.47
N GLY A 113 21.52 -15.91 -5.29
CA GLY A 113 22.80 -16.15 -5.94
C GLY A 113 23.96 -16.27 -4.95
N ASP A 114 25.06 -15.62 -5.28
CA ASP A 114 26.29 -15.72 -4.48
C ASP A 114 26.10 -15.24 -3.03
N LEU A 115 25.32 -14.19 -2.77
CA LEU A 115 25.13 -13.69 -1.41
C LEU A 115 24.38 -14.71 -0.55
N SER A 116 23.40 -15.41 -1.09
CA SER A 116 22.65 -16.42 -0.35
C SER A 116 23.51 -17.60 0.08
N ALA A 117 24.61 -17.90 -0.64
CA ALA A 117 25.54 -18.96 -0.28
C ALA A 117 26.31 -18.71 1.03
N TYR A 118 26.44 -17.43 1.44
CA TYR A 118 27.08 -17.06 2.72
C TYR A 118 26.13 -17.03 3.92
N LEU A 119 24.83 -17.26 3.68
CA LEU A 119 23.78 -17.23 4.71
C LEU A 119 23.44 -18.63 5.17
N ASP A 120 23.40 -18.85 6.48
CA ASP A 120 22.81 -20.03 7.08
C ASP A 120 21.28 -19.97 6.93
N ALA A 121 20.65 -21.09 6.58
CA ALA A 121 19.21 -21.15 6.41
C ALA A 121 18.44 -20.97 7.72
N ASP A 122 18.98 -21.49 8.82
CA ASP A 122 18.30 -21.51 10.12
C ASP A 122 18.57 -20.24 10.94
N LYS A 123 19.72 -19.59 10.70
CA LYS A 123 20.13 -18.39 11.43
C LYS A 123 20.94 -17.46 10.54
N PRO A 124 20.32 -16.73 9.62
CA PRO A 124 21.03 -15.88 8.69
C PRO A 124 21.69 -14.69 9.41
N ASP A 125 23.02 -14.62 9.34
CA ASP A 125 23.79 -13.44 9.76
C ASP A 125 24.13 -12.61 8.50
N PHE A 126 23.29 -11.64 8.21
CA PHE A 126 23.45 -10.80 7.03
C PHE A 126 24.70 -9.94 7.08
N ALA A 127 25.06 -9.41 8.24
CA ALA A 127 26.24 -8.56 8.38
C ALA A 127 27.53 -9.34 8.09
N ALA A 128 27.64 -10.55 8.63
CA ALA A 128 28.77 -11.45 8.36
C ALA A 128 28.80 -11.89 6.89
N ALA A 129 27.63 -12.22 6.30
CA ALA A 129 27.52 -12.60 4.90
C ALA A 129 27.96 -11.47 3.96
N VAL A 130 27.54 -10.23 4.21
CA VAL A 130 27.95 -9.01 3.45
C VAL A 130 29.45 -8.80 3.55
N ALA A 131 30.04 -8.94 4.74
CA ALA A 131 31.49 -8.76 4.93
C ALA A 131 32.28 -9.81 4.13
N ARG A 132 31.90 -11.09 4.21
CA ARG A 132 32.53 -12.18 3.44
C ARG A 132 32.36 -11.98 1.94
N PHE A 133 31.13 -11.68 1.49
CA PHE A 133 30.84 -11.40 0.08
C PHE A 133 31.75 -10.28 -0.45
N THR A 134 31.85 -9.17 0.28
CA THR A 134 32.68 -8.02 -0.11
C THR A 134 34.15 -8.37 -0.21
N GLN A 135 34.65 -9.15 0.76
CA GLN A 135 36.04 -9.63 0.76
C GLN A 135 36.34 -10.56 -0.42
N GLU A 136 35.46 -11.51 -0.70
CA GLU A 136 35.70 -12.55 -1.72
C GLU A 136 35.39 -12.07 -3.15
N LYS A 137 34.37 -11.20 -3.32
CA LYS A 137 33.95 -10.71 -4.64
C LYS A 137 34.58 -9.35 -5.02
N GLY A 138 35.24 -8.66 -4.07
CA GLY A 138 35.87 -7.34 -4.31
C GLY A 138 34.86 -6.23 -4.60
N ARG A 139 33.58 -6.42 -4.26
CA ARG A 139 32.49 -5.42 -4.43
C ARG A 139 31.46 -5.54 -3.32
N LYS A 140 30.72 -4.47 -3.05
CA LYS A 140 29.56 -4.50 -2.17
C LYS A 140 28.41 -5.29 -2.81
N PRO A 141 27.59 -6.00 -2.00
CA PRO A 141 26.34 -6.56 -2.50
C PRO A 141 25.38 -5.47 -2.99
N LYS A 142 24.69 -5.71 -4.09
CA LYS A 142 23.62 -4.85 -4.60
C LYS A 142 22.29 -5.27 -4.00
N VAL A 143 21.62 -4.35 -3.30
CA VAL A 143 20.32 -4.59 -2.68
C VAL A 143 19.27 -3.73 -3.34
N ALA A 144 18.33 -4.33 -4.06
CA ALA A 144 17.22 -3.57 -4.63
C ALA A 144 16.23 -3.18 -3.54
N SER A 145 15.65 -1.99 -3.66
CA SER A 145 14.55 -1.53 -2.83
C SER A 145 13.69 -0.54 -3.60
N TYR A 146 12.53 -0.23 -3.05
CA TYR A 146 11.63 0.79 -3.60
C TYR A 146 12.25 2.20 -3.47
N PRO A 147 11.73 3.18 -4.22
CA PRO A 147 12.23 4.55 -4.15
C PRO A 147 12.14 5.13 -2.72
N LYS A 148 13.03 6.08 -2.43
CA LYS A 148 13.09 6.77 -1.13
C LYS A 148 11.72 7.31 -0.73
N GLY A 149 11.37 7.12 0.54
CA GLY A 149 10.07 7.48 1.12
C GLY A 149 9.00 6.38 1.01
N ALA A 150 9.29 5.25 0.32
CA ALA A 150 8.44 4.06 0.37
C ALA A 150 8.71 3.25 1.65
N VAL A 151 7.72 2.49 2.09
CA VAL A 151 7.82 1.66 3.30
C VAL A 151 8.95 0.62 3.23
N PRO A 152 9.15 -0.13 2.13
CA PRO A 152 10.25 -1.10 2.07
C PRO A 152 11.65 -0.45 2.12
N GLU A 153 11.80 0.75 1.60
CA GLU A 153 13.05 1.51 1.72
C GLU A 153 13.31 1.89 3.18
N ALA A 154 12.31 2.45 3.85
CA ALA A 154 12.43 2.82 5.26
C ALA A 154 12.72 1.60 6.15
N ALA A 155 12.04 0.46 5.91
CA ALA A 155 12.28 -0.78 6.64
C ALA A 155 13.71 -1.32 6.43
N LEU A 156 14.22 -1.31 5.19
CA LEU A 156 15.60 -1.70 4.91
C LEU A 156 16.61 -0.81 5.65
N GLN A 157 16.42 0.52 5.61
CA GLN A 157 17.30 1.46 6.29
C GLN A 157 17.25 1.31 7.81
N TYR A 158 16.04 1.10 8.36
CA TYR A 158 15.86 0.85 9.79
C TYR A 158 16.58 -0.41 10.22
N TRP A 159 16.41 -1.49 9.46
CA TRP A 159 17.07 -2.76 9.73
C TRP A 159 18.59 -2.64 9.75
N LEU A 160 19.19 -2.04 8.71
CA LEU A 160 20.63 -1.87 8.64
C LEU A 160 21.16 -1.02 9.80
N ARG A 161 20.54 0.13 10.07
CA ARG A 161 21.03 1.12 11.05
C ARG A 161 20.73 0.75 12.49
N ASN A 162 19.50 0.31 12.77
CA ASN A 162 18.99 0.17 14.12
C ASN A 162 19.03 -1.28 14.63
N MET A 163 18.71 -2.25 13.76
CA MET A 163 18.67 -3.66 14.16
C MET A 163 20.05 -4.32 14.02
N LEU A 164 20.67 -4.21 12.84
CA LEU A 164 22.01 -4.76 12.60
C LEU A 164 23.13 -3.84 13.12
N LYS A 165 22.86 -2.55 13.28
CA LYS A 165 23.83 -1.51 13.71
C LYS A 165 25.05 -1.46 12.81
N VAL A 166 24.85 -1.65 11.51
CA VAL A 166 25.89 -1.51 10.49
C VAL A 166 25.74 -0.19 9.72
N ASP A 167 26.84 0.27 9.14
CA ASP A 167 26.79 1.38 8.20
C ASP A 167 25.96 0.95 6.97
N PRO A 168 24.91 1.68 6.56
CA PRO A 168 24.13 1.33 5.37
C PRO A 168 24.97 1.23 4.09
N ASP A 169 26.10 1.89 4.06
CA ASP A 169 27.04 1.86 2.93
C ASP A 169 27.78 0.52 2.77
N VAL A 170 27.56 -0.46 3.66
CA VAL A 170 28.09 -1.84 3.46
C VAL A 170 27.45 -2.53 2.26
N VAL A 171 26.29 -2.04 1.79
CA VAL A 171 25.60 -2.49 0.58
C VAL A 171 25.42 -1.35 -0.41
N GLU A 172 25.27 -1.67 -1.69
CA GLU A 172 24.87 -0.72 -2.75
C GLU A 172 23.35 -0.82 -2.92
N VAL A 173 22.58 0.18 -2.44
CA VAL A 173 21.13 0.18 -2.58
C VAL A 173 20.70 0.68 -3.96
N ILE A 174 19.95 -0.14 -4.69
CA ILE A 174 19.42 0.16 -6.03
C ILE A 174 17.93 0.46 -5.92
N TYR A 175 17.55 1.71 -6.13
CA TYR A 175 16.14 2.17 -6.02
C TYR A 175 15.39 1.95 -7.32
N GLN A 176 14.31 1.16 -7.30
CA GLN A 176 13.54 0.77 -8.47
C GLN A 176 12.06 0.60 -8.13
N GLY A 177 11.18 0.64 -9.17
CA GLY A 177 9.77 0.25 -9.01
C GLY A 177 9.61 -1.28 -8.98
N GLU A 178 8.43 -1.75 -8.56
CA GLU A 178 8.10 -3.17 -8.39
C GLU A 178 8.53 -4.05 -9.57
N ALA A 179 8.13 -3.68 -10.79
CA ALA A 179 8.42 -4.50 -11.97
C ALA A 179 9.93 -4.61 -12.28
N GLN A 180 10.68 -3.52 -12.05
CA GLN A 180 12.13 -3.51 -12.24
C GLN A 180 12.85 -4.34 -11.17
N ILE A 181 12.37 -4.31 -9.92
CA ILE A 181 12.93 -5.15 -8.84
C ILE A 181 12.72 -6.63 -9.18
N GLN A 182 11.52 -7.01 -9.60
CA GLN A 182 11.23 -8.40 -10.04
C GLN A 182 12.16 -8.84 -11.17
N GLN A 183 12.38 -7.98 -12.16
CA GLN A 183 13.28 -8.25 -13.28
C GLN A 183 14.74 -8.34 -12.81
N ALA A 184 15.20 -7.45 -11.94
CA ALA A 184 16.56 -7.45 -11.42
C ALA A 184 16.87 -8.74 -10.62
N LEU A 185 15.94 -9.19 -9.78
CA LEU A 185 16.03 -10.46 -9.07
C LEU A 185 16.04 -11.65 -10.04
N SER A 186 15.14 -11.66 -11.02
CA SER A 186 15.04 -12.76 -11.99
C SER A 186 16.29 -12.91 -12.87
N ASN A 187 17.00 -11.81 -13.14
CA ASN A 187 18.19 -11.78 -14.00
C ASN A 187 19.49 -11.77 -13.17
N HIS A 188 19.44 -11.95 -11.86
CA HIS A 188 20.60 -11.85 -10.94
C HIS A 188 21.39 -10.54 -11.12
N ALA A 189 20.69 -9.43 -11.43
CA ALA A 189 21.30 -8.10 -11.53
C ALA A 189 21.55 -7.46 -10.16
N VAL A 190 20.93 -8.02 -9.10
CA VAL A 190 21.11 -7.68 -7.69
C VAL A 190 21.37 -8.94 -6.87
N ASP A 191 21.95 -8.78 -5.70
CA ASP A 191 22.32 -9.89 -4.80
C ASP A 191 21.25 -10.12 -3.71
N ALA A 192 20.45 -9.09 -3.41
CA ALA A 192 19.31 -9.14 -2.50
C ALA A 192 18.29 -8.06 -2.84
N ALA A 193 17.13 -8.14 -2.20
CA ALA A 193 16.13 -7.08 -2.29
C ALA A 193 15.25 -7.01 -1.03
N ALA A 194 14.86 -5.78 -0.65
CA ALA A 194 13.79 -5.51 0.31
C ALA A 194 12.49 -5.38 -0.47
N ILE A 195 11.61 -6.39 -0.37
CA ILE A 195 10.46 -6.60 -1.25
C ILE A 195 9.20 -7.00 -0.49
N LEU A 196 8.11 -7.04 -1.23
CA LEU A 196 6.77 -7.36 -0.75
C LEU A 196 6.23 -8.63 -1.44
N GLU A 197 5.18 -9.20 -0.88
CA GLU A 197 4.42 -10.22 -1.59
C GLU A 197 3.65 -9.58 -2.79
N PRO A 198 3.47 -10.29 -3.89
CA PRO A 198 3.79 -11.70 -4.14
C PRO A 198 5.23 -11.96 -4.65
N THR A 199 6.08 -10.94 -4.75
CA THR A 199 7.44 -11.09 -5.31
C THR A 199 8.30 -12.02 -4.45
N VAL A 200 8.14 -12.00 -3.12
CA VAL A 200 8.82 -12.95 -2.21
C VAL A 200 8.49 -14.39 -2.61
N SER A 201 7.20 -14.76 -2.64
CA SER A 201 6.75 -16.12 -2.99
C SER A 201 7.18 -16.52 -4.40
N GLN A 202 7.16 -15.57 -5.35
CA GLN A 202 7.59 -15.83 -6.73
C GLN A 202 9.09 -16.16 -6.82
N ILE A 203 9.93 -15.42 -6.11
CA ILE A 203 11.39 -15.64 -6.14
C ILE A 203 11.74 -16.94 -5.42
N LEU A 204 11.17 -17.20 -4.25
CA LEU A 204 11.39 -18.46 -3.51
C LEU A 204 10.99 -19.69 -4.32
N GLN A 205 9.95 -19.61 -5.15
CA GLN A 205 9.55 -20.73 -6.00
C GLN A 205 10.47 -20.92 -7.20
N ARG A 206 10.98 -19.83 -7.79
CA ARG A 206 11.77 -19.87 -9.05
C ARG A 206 13.26 -20.06 -8.81
N GLN A 207 13.77 -19.66 -7.66
CA GLN A 207 15.19 -19.70 -7.32
C GLN A 207 15.38 -20.51 -6.03
N PRO A 208 15.80 -21.79 -6.16
CA PRO A 208 15.96 -22.69 -5.00
C PRO A 208 17.04 -22.23 -4.01
N ASP A 209 17.96 -21.38 -4.44
CA ASP A 209 19.01 -20.76 -3.62
C ASP A 209 18.55 -19.50 -2.90
N ALA A 210 17.38 -18.95 -3.22
CA ALA A 210 16.84 -17.78 -2.56
C ALA A 210 16.54 -18.04 -1.08
N LYS A 211 16.94 -17.10 -0.22
CA LYS A 211 16.71 -17.17 1.23
C LYS A 211 16.08 -15.89 1.74
N ILE A 212 15.04 -16.02 2.58
CA ILE A 212 14.58 -14.90 3.39
C ILE A 212 15.61 -14.67 4.48
N VAL A 213 16.14 -13.46 4.54
CA VAL A 213 17.18 -13.06 5.51
C VAL A 213 16.56 -12.46 6.76
N ALA A 214 15.50 -11.69 6.57
CA ALA A 214 14.70 -11.09 7.63
C ALA A 214 13.32 -10.73 7.09
N HIS A 215 12.31 -10.72 7.93
CA HIS A 215 10.94 -10.33 7.55
C HIS A 215 10.20 -9.66 8.70
N GLY A 216 9.21 -8.84 8.36
CA GLY A 216 8.30 -8.24 9.32
C GLY A 216 8.99 -7.46 10.43
N GLY A 217 8.62 -7.77 11.67
CA GLY A 217 9.14 -7.11 12.87
C GLY A 217 10.63 -7.29 13.10
N GLU A 218 11.29 -8.27 12.44
CA GLU A 218 12.76 -8.39 12.48
C GLU A 218 13.44 -7.22 11.75
N LEU A 219 12.76 -6.65 10.75
CA LEU A 219 13.25 -5.49 10.01
C LEU A 219 12.92 -4.18 10.73
N PHE A 220 11.66 -4.02 11.07
CA PHE A 220 11.15 -2.84 11.74
C PHE A 220 9.96 -3.25 12.64
N PRO A 221 10.17 -3.41 13.96
CA PRO A 221 9.10 -3.80 14.87
C PRO A 221 7.92 -2.83 14.80
N ASN A 222 6.69 -3.35 14.70
CA ASN A 222 5.45 -2.61 14.54
C ASN A 222 5.43 -1.70 13.29
N GLU A 223 6.13 -2.08 12.22
CA GLU A 223 6.11 -1.34 10.97
C GLU A 223 4.68 -1.21 10.46
N PRO A 224 4.15 0.04 10.35
CA PRO A 224 2.84 0.29 9.78
C PRO A 224 2.93 0.24 8.24
N GLY A 225 2.46 -0.83 7.63
CA GLY A 225 2.68 -1.10 6.23
C GLY A 225 1.88 -0.21 5.28
N SER A 226 0.68 -0.65 4.91
CA SER A 226 -0.20 0.01 3.94
C SER A 226 -1.56 0.31 4.55
N VAL A 227 -2.27 1.28 3.96
CA VAL A 227 -3.53 1.83 4.48
C VAL A 227 -4.55 2.10 3.39
N LEU A 228 -5.84 2.12 3.78
CA LEU A 228 -6.93 2.74 3.05
C LEU A 228 -6.94 4.24 3.38
N LEU A 229 -6.60 5.05 2.39
CA LEU A 229 -6.54 6.51 2.46
C LEU A 229 -7.68 7.09 1.65
N VAL A 230 -8.39 8.09 2.21
CA VAL A 230 -9.55 8.73 1.57
C VAL A 230 -9.41 10.24 1.68
N ARG A 231 -9.81 10.97 0.64
CA ARG A 231 -9.85 12.43 0.62
C ARG A 231 -10.91 12.98 1.58
N GLU A 232 -10.57 14.04 2.33
CA GLU A 232 -11.49 14.69 3.30
C GLU A 232 -12.76 15.19 2.61
N GLY A 233 -12.66 15.78 1.41
CA GLY A 233 -13.83 16.23 0.64
C GLY A 233 -14.79 15.09 0.27
N LEU A 234 -14.32 13.87 0.04
CA LEU A 234 -15.19 12.69 -0.15
C LEU A 234 -15.84 12.25 1.17
N ILE A 235 -15.07 12.30 2.27
CA ILE A 235 -15.59 11.98 3.62
C ILE A 235 -16.75 12.91 3.99
N GLU A 236 -16.62 14.20 3.70
CA GLU A 236 -17.62 15.22 4.02
C GLU A 236 -18.86 15.13 3.12
N SER A 237 -18.64 14.96 1.81
CA SER A 237 -19.74 14.98 0.84
C SER A 237 -20.50 13.66 0.71
N ARG A 238 -19.83 12.50 0.95
CA ARG A 238 -20.41 11.15 0.76
C ARG A 238 -20.07 10.18 1.91
N PRO A 239 -20.37 10.52 3.18
CA PRO A 239 -19.96 9.73 4.36
C PRO A 239 -20.51 8.30 4.34
N GLU A 240 -21.69 8.06 3.76
CA GLU A 240 -22.27 6.72 3.67
C GLU A 240 -21.51 5.84 2.66
N LEU A 241 -21.06 6.40 1.55
CA LEU A 241 -20.21 5.71 0.60
C LEU A 241 -18.87 5.36 1.24
N VAL A 242 -18.28 6.30 1.98
CA VAL A 242 -17.02 6.07 2.71
C VAL A 242 -17.19 4.98 3.76
N GLN A 243 -18.32 4.94 4.48
CA GLN A 243 -18.64 3.85 5.42
C GLN A 243 -18.75 2.51 4.70
N HIS A 244 -19.36 2.48 3.51
CA HIS A 244 -19.44 1.26 2.72
C HIS A 244 -18.05 0.77 2.29
N LEU A 245 -17.15 1.67 1.84
CA LEU A 245 -15.77 1.33 1.50
C LEU A 245 -15.02 0.69 2.68
N VAL A 246 -15.17 1.24 3.89
CA VAL A 246 -14.55 0.67 5.09
C VAL A 246 -15.16 -0.69 5.42
N ASN A 247 -16.49 -0.85 5.34
CA ASN A 247 -17.14 -2.14 5.56
C ASN A 247 -16.67 -3.21 4.55
N ALA A 248 -16.55 -2.85 3.26
CA ALA A 248 -16.03 -3.72 2.21
C ALA A 248 -14.57 -4.11 2.48
N HIS A 249 -13.75 -3.16 2.93
CA HIS A 249 -12.37 -3.39 3.33
C HIS A 249 -12.26 -4.41 4.48
N LEU A 250 -13.11 -4.32 5.49
CA LEU A 250 -13.14 -5.28 6.61
C LEU A 250 -13.54 -6.68 6.16
N ARG A 251 -14.60 -6.79 5.32
CA ARG A 251 -15.02 -8.10 4.76
C ARG A 251 -13.92 -8.71 3.88
N ALA A 252 -13.27 -7.89 3.06
CA ALA A 252 -12.13 -8.33 2.25
C ALA A 252 -10.95 -8.80 3.11
N THR A 253 -10.66 -8.11 4.20
CA THR A 253 -9.62 -8.53 5.16
C THR A 253 -9.97 -9.87 5.79
N ALA A 254 -11.22 -10.07 6.22
CA ALA A 254 -11.66 -11.36 6.76
C ALA A 254 -11.50 -12.48 5.73
N MET A 255 -11.89 -12.26 4.47
CA MET A 255 -11.72 -13.26 3.40
C MET A 255 -10.25 -13.60 3.15
N LEU A 256 -9.35 -12.62 3.15
CA LEU A 256 -7.90 -12.82 2.99
C LEU A 256 -7.32 -13.68 4.13
N ARG A 257 -7.79 -13.48 5.36
CA ARG A 257 -7.32 -14.21 6.54
C ARG A 257 -7.92 -15.60 6.66
N ASP A 258 -9.21 -15.71 6.45
CA ASP A 258 -9.98 -16.92 6.81
C ASP A 258 -10.25 -17.83 5.61
N GLU A 259 -10.30 -17.28 4.40
CA GLU A 259 -10.61 -17.99 3.15
C GLU A 259 -9.61 -17.67 2.02
N PRO A 260 -8.27 -17.84 2.22
CA PRO A 260 -7.26 -17.42 1.25
C PRO A 260 -7.45 -18.03 -0.14
N ALA A 261 -7.88 -19.27 -0.23
CA ALA A 261 -8.17 -19.94 -1.51
C ALA A 261 -9.32 -19.26 -2.29
N LYS A 262 -10.32 -18.69 -1.58
CA LYS A 262 -11.43 -17.96 -2.17
C LYS A 262 -11.03 -16.55 -2.59
N ALA A 263 -10.14 -15.90 -1.83
CA ALA A 263 -9.59 -14.58 -2.15
C ALA A 263 -8.63 -14.63 -3.36
N THR A 264 -7.92 -15.74 -3.56
CA THR A 264 -6.87 -15.90 -4.56
C THR A 264 -7.26 -15.45 -5.98
N PRO A 265 -8.39 -15.86 -6.59
CA PRO A 265 -8.73 -15.47 -7.96
C PRO A 265 -8.95 -13.96 -8.10
N TYR A 266 -9.44 -13.30 -7.06
CA TYR A 266 -9.64 -11.85 -7.06
C TYR A 266 -8.30 -11.10 -7.03
N VAL A 267 -7.38 -11.53 -6.17
CA VAL A 267 -6.05 -10.93 -6.04
C VAL A 267 -5.21 -11.22 -7.30
N GLN A 268 -5.26 -12.45 -7.83
CA GLN A 268 -4.52 -12.89 -9.02
C GLN A 268 -4.74 -11.97 -10.23
N LYS A 269 -5.96 -11.47 -10.40
CA LYS A 269 -6.33 -10.58 -11.52
C LYS A 269 -5.48 -9.31 -11.59
N TYR A 270 -4.95 -8.85 -10.46
CA TYR A 270 -4.25 -7.55 -10.37
C TYR A 270 -2.75 -7.67 -10.13
N VAL A 271 -2.32 -8.63 -9.30
CA VAL A 271 -0.89 -8.78 -8.97
C VAL A 271 -0.12 -9.45 -10.11
N GLY A 272 1.15 -9.08 -10.26
CA GLY A 272 2.02 -9.63 -11.30
C GLY A 272 1.46 -9.46 -12.73
N GLY A 273 0.64 -8.42 -12.96
CA GLY A 273 -0.03 -8.18 -14.24
C GLY A 273 -1.07 -9.25 -14.58
N GLY A 274 -1.64 -9.94 -13.60
CA GLY A 274 -2.64 -10.99 -13.76
C GLY A 274 -2.08 -12.32 -14.33
N ARG A 275 -0.75 -12.46 -14.39
CA ARG A 275 -0.08 -13.61 -15.03
C ARG A 275 0.60 -14.58 -14.07
N LEU A 276 0.58 -14.27 -12.78
CA LEU A 276 1.15 -15.18 -11.76
C LEU A 276 0.32 -16.46 -11.67
N PRO A 277 0.96 -17.63 -11.49
CA PRO A 277 0.27 -18.86 -11.15
C PRO A 277 -0.58 -18.70 -9.88
N LYS A 278 -1.73 -19.37 -9.85
CA LYS A 278 -2.65 -19.32 -8.71
C LYS A 278 -1.96 -19.72 -7.42
N GLU A 279 -1.11 -20.73 -7.48
CA GLU A 279 -0.37 -21.28 -6.35
C GLU A 279 0.58 -20.26 -5.72
N ILE A 280 1.22 -19.42 -6.53
CA ILE A 280 2.10 -18.33 -6.04
C ILE A 280 1.26 -17.29 -5.31
N VAL A 281 0.12 -16.88 -5.89
CA VAL A 281 -0.74 -15.87 -5.28
C VAL A 281 -1.35 -16.39 -3.99
N GLN A 282 -1.78 -17.65 -3.96
CA GLN A 282 -2.32 -18.27 -2.75
C GLN A 282 -1.26 -18.35 -1.66
N ALA A 283 -0.04 -18.81 -1.97
CA ALA A 283 1.08 -18.85 -1.03
C ALA A 283 1.43 -17.45 -0.48
N ALA A 284 1.35 -16.42 -1.33
CA ALA A 284 1.57 -15.05 -0.91
C ALA A 284 0.49 -14.53 0.06
N ILE A 285 -0.78 -14.86 -0.18
CA ILE A 285 -1.87 -14.54 0.75
C ILE A 285 -1.70 -15.28 2.08
N GLU A 286 -1.39 -16.58 2.03
CA GLU A 286 -1.19 -17.42 3.21
C GLU A 286 0.01 -16.93 4.04
N ARG A 287 1.11 -16.53 3.41
CA ARG A 287 2.29 -15.96 4.09
C ARG A 287 1.97 -14.63 4.76
N SER A 288 1.12 -13.81 4.14
CA SER A 288 0.72 -12.50 4.67
C SER A 288 -0.45 -12.56 5.66
N ARG A 289 -1.01 -13.74 5.92
CA ARG A 289 -2.27 -13.94 6.64
C ARG A 289 -2.34 -13.18 7.97
N ASP A 290 -1.33 -13.36 8.81
CA ASP A 290 -1.30 -12.79 10.16
C ASP A 290 -0.92 -11.30 10.17
N GLN A 291 -0.41 -10.80 9.04
CA GLN A 291 -0.03 -9.40 8.85
C GLN A 291 -1.22 -8.52 8.41
N PHE A 292 -2.29 -9.10 7.84
CA PHE A 292 -3.49 -8.32 7.52
C PHE A 292 -4.15 -7.78 8.78
N GLN A 293 -4.04 -6.50 8.99
CA GLN A 293 -4.49 -5.79 10.19
C GLN A 293 -5.38 -4.61 9.80
N PRO A 294 -6.72 -4.69 9.95
CA PRO A 294 -7.61 -3.62 9.50
C PRO A 294 -7.78 -2.47 10.49
N ASP A 295 -7.45 -2.68 11.77
CA ASP A 295 -7.64 -1.66 12.81
C ASP A 295 -6.62 -0.53 12.71
N PRO A 296 -7.02 0.70 12.31
CA PRO A 296 -6.10 1.81 12.15
C PRO A 296 -5.48 2.28 13.46
N ARG A 297 -6.13 2.03 14.62
CA ARG A 297 -5.63 2.43 15.94
C ARG A 297 -4.33 1.73 16.30
N LYS A 298 -4.15 0.49 15.80
CA LYS A 298 -2.97 -0.34 16.08
C LYS A 298 -1.71 0.14 15.37
N ILE A 299 -1.84 1.04 14.38
CA ILE A 299 -0.69 1.52 13.62
C ILE A 299 -0.32 2.98 13.92
N ILE A 300 -1.07 3.69 14.78
CA ILE A 300 -0.80 5.10 15.07
C ILE A 300 0.59 5.29 15.69
N GLU A 301 0.95 4.50 16.69
CA GLU A 301 2.26 4.57 17.34
C GLU A 301 3.41 4.22 16.37
N GLY A 302 3.27 3.13 15.63
CA GLY A 302 4.24 2.75 14.60
C GLY A 302 4.38 3.82 13.51
N THR A 303 3.29 4.53 13.18
CA THR A 303 3.31 5.65 12.23
C THR A 303 4.12 6.82 12.78
N ALA A 304 4.01 7.12 14.07
CA ALA A 304 4.82 8.17 14.69
C ALA A 304 6.31 7.80 14.68
N GLN A 305 6.65 6.54 14.98
CA GLN A 305 8.04 6.04 14.91
C GLN A 305 8.58 6.11 13.48
N LEU A 306 7.80 5.69 12.49
CA LEU A 306 8.18 5.76 11.08
C LEU A 306 8.38 7.22 10.64
N GLN A 307 7.50 8.13 11.07
CA GLN A 307 7.64 9.57 10.80
C GLN A 307 8.98 10.10 11.30
N ASP A 308 9.34 9.82 12.56
CA ASP A 308 10.61 10.26 13.14
C ASP A 308 11.80 9.70 12.37
N PHE A 309 11.72 8.44 11.98
CA PHE A 309 12.75 7.80 11.20
C PHE A 309 12.88 8.39 9.79
N GLN A 310 11.78 8.62 9.08
CA GLN A 310 11.77 9.25 7.76
C GLN A 310 12.32 10.69 7.78
N VAL A 311 12.06 11.44 8.84
CA VAL A 311 12.69 12.77 9.05
C VAL A 311 14.21 12.61 9.20
N SER A 312 14.68 11.64 9.98
CA SER A 312 16.12 11.38 10.15
C SER A 312 16.82 10.95 8.86
N LEU A 313 16.08 10.29 7.95
CA LEU A 313 16.55 9.91 6.61
C LEU A 313 16.47 11.06 5.59
N GLY A 314 15.81 12.17 5.91
CA GLY A 314 15.52 13.27 4.99
C GLY A 314 14.50 12.92 3.90
N THR A 315 13.73 11.83 4.05
CA THR A 315 12.66 11.42 3.13
C THR A 315 11.32 12.07 3.46
N LEU A 316 11.16 12.57 4.68
CA LEU A 316 10.07 13.44 5.12
C LEU A 316 10.68 14.79 5.56
N ALA A 317 10.34 15.87 4.85
CA ALA A 317 10.93 17.19 5.11
C ALA A 317 10.36 17.86 6.37
N THR A 318 9.07 17.66 6.65
CA THR A 318 8.36 18.27 7.77
C THR A 318 7.56 17.21 8.52
N LYS A 319 7.70 17.19 9.82
CA LYS A 319 6.95 16.33 10.73
C LYS A 319 5.52 16.84 10.89
N LEU A 320 4.55 15.94 10.94
CA LEU A 320 3.22 16.29 11.42
C LEU A 320 3.30 16.54 12.93
N ASP A 321 2.75 17.65 13.40
CA ASP A 321 2.72 17.97 14.84
C ASP A 321 1.91 16.94 15.63
N ASP A 322 0.84 16.45 15.03
CA ASP A 322 -0.01 15.38 15.56
C ASP A 322 -0.27 14.32 14.49
N VAL A 323 0.36 13.16 14.65
CA VAL A 323 0.17 12.02 13.76
C VAL A 323 -1.26 11.49 13.81
N GLN A 324 -1.97 11.61 14.94
CA GLN A 324 -3.36 11.16 15.04
C GLN A 324 -4.26 11.95 14.09
N SER A 325 -3.93 13.20 13.79
CA SER A 325 -4.67 14.03 12.83
C SER A 325 -4.72 13.46 11.43
N LEU A 326 -3.83 12.53 11.06
CA LEU A 326 -3.87 11.79 9.79
C LEU A 326 -4.99 10.74 9.77
N PHE A 327 -5.49 10.30 10.93
CA PHE A 327 -6.44 9.19 11.04
C PHE A 327 -7.86 9.70 11.28
N ASP A 328 -8.85 9.03 10.68
CA ASP A 328 -10.27 9.16 11.02
C ASP A 328 -10.83 7.78 11.36
N ILE A 329 -10.75 7.44 12.64
CA ILE A 329 -11.13 6.12 13.16
C ILE A 329 -12.64 5.89 13.25
N ARG A 330 -13.47 6.94 13.13
CA ARG A 330 -14.92 6.87 13.30
C ARG A 330 -15.59 5.83 12.40
N PHE A 331 -15.12 5.73 11.17
CA PHE A 331 -15.66 4.77 10.19
C PHE A 331 -15.32 3.32 10.55
N TYR A 332 -14.10 3.09 11.05
CA TYR A 332 -13.71 1.78 11.55
C TYR A 332 -14.53 1.38 12.78
N GLU A 333 -14.66 2.25 13.77
CA GLU A 333 -15.41 1.99 15.01
C GLU A 333 -16.89 1.71 14.74
N LYS A 334 -17.48 2.37 13.74
CA LYS A 334 -18.86 2.10 13.32
C LYS A 334 -19.01 0.75 12.58
N ALA A 335 -17.96 0.27 11.93
CA ALA A 335 -17.95 -0.96 11.15
C ALA A 335 -17.56 -2.20 11.97
N ALA A 336 -16.65 -2.03 12.94
CA ALA A 336 -16.18 -3.08 13.84
C ALA A 336 -17.09 -3.15 15.07
N PRO A 337 -17.65 -4.31 15.43
CA PRO A 337 -18.48 -4.47 16.62
C PRO A 337 -17.69 -4.31 17.93
#